data_9b0e36414470a8b0328c3632b7ec6ca4
#
_entry.id   9b0e36414470a8b0328c3632b7ec6ca4
#
_cell.length_a   1.000
_cell.length_b   1.000
_cell.length_c   1.000
_cell.angle_alpha   90.00
_cell.angle_beta   90.00
_cell.angle_gamma   90.00
#
_symmetry.space_group_name_H-M   'P 1'
#
loop_
_entity.id
_entity.type
_entity.pdbx_description
1 polymer ?
#
loop_
_entity_poly.entity_id
_entity_poly.type
_entity_poly.pdbx_seq_one_letter_code
_entity_poly.pdbx_strand_id
1 'polypeptide(L)'
;SKDKIKDRAAFYGFVWGIAANTYKNFLRKRNKNSFAELEEDIPYTDGILEELCSKEELNFLRRELTLLSKEYRECTVAYYFDGLSCADTAKKLGISMEMVKYYLFKTRKILKEGIGMEREYGEKSYRPAKFELVTIFSGSYNAEYRNMFNRKLPGNIMLSPYYTPMTIRQLSLELGVATPYLEDEIGLLEKYGLLQNLGGGKYQTNLVIF
;
A
#
# COMPACT_ATOMS: atom_id res chain seq x y z
N SER A 1 -14.01 -28.96 -8.60
CA SER A 1 -14.01 -29.11 -10.05
C SER A 1 -12.79 -28.40 -10.62
N LYS A 2 -11.62 -29.09 -10.61
CA LYS A 2 -10.31 -28.56 -11.05
C LYS A 2 -10.27 -28.16 -12.54
N ASP A 3 -11.18 -28.69 -13.34
CA ASP A 3 -11.14 -28.56 -14.81
C ASP A 3 -11.77 -27.29 -15.38
N LYS A 4 -12.33 -26.43 -14.54
CA LYS A 4 -13.01 -25.20 -14.99
C LYS A 4 -12.18 -23.92 -14.90
N ILE A 5 -11.00 -23.95 -14.30
CA ILE A 5 -10.15 -22.77 -14.13
C ILE A 5 -9.05 -22.80 -15.17
N LYS A 6 -9.32 -22.31 -16.36
CA LYS A 6 -8.36 -22.23 -17.48
C LYS A 6 -7.46 -20.98 -17.44
N ASP A 7 -7.79 -20.02 -16.59
CA ASP A 7 -7.06 -18.76 -16.48
C ASP A 7 -6.47 -18.60 -15.08
N ARG A 8 -5.15 -18.48 -15.01
CA ARG A 8 -4.38 -18.31 -13.77
C ARG A 8 -4.82 -17.06 -12.99
N ALA A 9 -5.15 -15.98 -13.68
CA ALA A 9 -5.63 -14.75 -13.07
C ALA A 9 -7.05 -14.91 -12.47
N ALA A 10 -7.91 -15.71 -13.12
CA ALA A 10 -9.24 -16.05 -12.58
C ALA A 10 -9.15 -16.95 -11.34
N PHE A 11 -8.15 -17.84 -11.29
CA PHE A 11 -7.86 -18.68 -10.12
C PHE A 11 -7.53 -17.85 -8.89
N TYR A 12 -6.63 -16.86 -9.00
CA TYR A 12 -6.26 -15.99 -7.87
C TYR A 12 -7.44 -15.16 -7.35
N GLY A 13 -8.24 -14.60 -8.26
CA GLY A 13 -9.46 -13.89 -7.88
C GLY A 13 -10.47 -14.78 -7.15
N PHE A 14 -10.56 -16.04 -7.56
CA PHE A 14 -11.43 -17.05 -6.96
C PHE A 14 -10.94 -17.46 -5.56
N VAL A 15 -9.63 -17.80 -5.43
CA VAL A 15 -9.01 -18.17 -4.14
C VAL A 15 -9.08 -17.01 -3.15
N TRP A 16 -8.76 -15.79 -3.61
CA TRP A 16 -8.87 -14.59 -2.80
C TRP A 16 -10.32 -14.33 -2.34
N GLY A 17 -11.29 -14.50 -3.23
CA GLY A 17 -12.70 -14.37 -2.90
C GLY A 17 -13.17 -15.39 -1.87
N ILE A 18 -12.73 -16.64 -1.98
CA ILE A 18 -13.02 -17.70 -1.01
C ILE A 18 -12.36 -17.40 0.33
N ALA A 19 -11.06 -17.10 0.36
CA ALA A 19 -10.33 -16.80 1.57
C ALA A 19 -10.93 -15.61 2.32
N ALA A 20 -11.20 -14.51 1.60
CA ALA A 20 -11.84 -13.33 2.16
C ALA A 20 -13.25 -13.62 2.71
N ASN A 21 -14.06 -14.39 1.99
CA ASN A 21 -15.40 -14.75 2.45
C ASN A 21 -15.37 -15.72 3.65
N THR A 22 -14.46 -16.68 3.65
CA THR A 22 -14.30 -17.64 4.75
C THR A 22 -13.84 -16.94 6.00
N TYR A 23 -12.81 -16.07 5.90
CA TYR A 23 -12.33 -15.26 7.02
C TYR A 23 -13.39 -14.27 7.52
N LYS A 24 -14.13 -13.63 6.64
CA LYS A 24 -15.25 -12.75 6.99
C LYS A 24 -16.39 -13.48 7.71
N ASN A 25 -16.70 -14.69 7.26
CA ASN A 25 -17.70 -15.53 7.92
C ASN A 25 -17.21 -16.02 9.29
N PHE A 26 -15.91 -16.35 9.42
CA PHE A 26 -15.29 -16.69 10.69
C PHE A 26 -15.35 -15.51 11.68
N LEU A 27 -14.98 -14.31 11.26
CA LEU A 27 -15.08 -13.12 12.11
C LEU A 27 -16.51 -12.77 12.50
N ARG A 28 -17.47 -12.93 11.58
CA ARG A 28 -18.89 -12.73 11.88
C ARG A 28 -19.41 -13.75 12.90
N LYS A 29 -19.02 -15.02 12.79
CA LYS A 29 -19.34 -16.05 13.77
C LYS A 29 -18.71 -15.74 15.13
N ARG A 30 -17.45 -15.34 15.17
CA ARG A 30 -16.73 -14.97 16.39
C ARG A 30 -17.37 -13.77 17.09
N ASN A 31 -17.77 -12.73 16.35
CA ASN A 31 -18.44 -11.56 16.91
C ASN A 31 -19.90 -11.81 17.34
N LYS A 32 -20.57 -12.82 16.78
CA LYS A 32 -21.90 -13.25 17.23
C LYS A 32 -21.88 -14.17 18.44
N ASN A 33 -20.78 -14.88 18.66
CA ASN A 33 -20.67 -15.90 19.69
C ASN A 33 -19.83 -15.46 20.90
N SER A 34 -20.05 -14.22 21.39
CA SER A 34 -19.54 -13.87 22.72
C SER A 34 -20.33 -14.54 23.87
N PHE A 35 -21.33 -15.37 23.56
CA PHE A 35 -22.08 -16.19 24.51
C PHE A 35 -22.54 -17.49 23.82
N ALA A 36 -21.70 -18.51 23.79
CA ALA A 36 -22.02 -19.94 23.93
C ALA A 36 -20.76 -20.76 23.63
N GLU A 37 -20.33 -21.49 24.63
CA GLU A 37 -19.48 -22.65 24.46
C GLU A 37 -20.14 -23.62 23.49
N LEU A 38 -19.47 -23.95 22.43
CA LEU A 38 -19.70 -25.16 21.66
C LEU A 38 -18.35 -25.61 21.09
N GLU A 39 -17.84 -26.67 21.73
CA GLU A 39 -16.91 -27.60 21.11
C GLU A 39 -17.60 -28.20 19.89
N GLU A 40 -17.20 -27.83 18.72
CA GLU A 40 -17.33 -28.63 17.53
C GLU A 40 -16.05 -28.49 16.72
N ASP A 41 -15.38 -29.62 16.50
CA ASP A 41 -14.25 -29.82 15.63
C ASP A 41 -14.55 -29.23 14.24
N ILE A 42 -14.14 -27.98 14.03
CA ILE A 42 -14.04 -27.40 12.70
C ILE A 42 -12.71 -27.86 12.15
N PRO A 43 -12.67 -28.63 11.05
CA PRO A 43 -11.42 -29.02 10.44
C PRO A 43 -10.62 -27.75 10.14
N TYR A 44 -9.46 -27.68 10.76
CA TYR A 44 -8.49 -26.58 10.64
C TYR A 44 -8.07 -26.45 9.17
N THR A 45 -8.57 -25.39 8.53
CA THR A 45 -8.40 -25.17 7.08
C THR A 45 -7.07 -24.49 6.73
N ASP A 46 -6.15 -24.36 7.69
CA ASP A 46 -4.85 -23.72 7.46
C ASP A 46 -3.99 -24.50 6.45
N GLY A 47 -4.06 -25.82 6.43
CA GLY A 47 -3.32 -26.63 5.46
C GLY A 47 -3.76 -26.46 4.01
N ILE A 48 -5.04 -26.10 3.77
CA ILE A 48 -5.55 -25.91 2.39
C ILE A 48 -5.13 -24.54 1.82
N LEU A 49 -4.99 -23.53 2.66
CA LEU A 49 -4.48 -22.21 2.25
C LEU A 49 -2.98 -22.24 2.00
N GLU A 50 -2.21 -22.99 2.80
CA GLU A 50 -0.78 -23.21 2.56
C GLU A 50 -0.51 -24.10 1.33
N GLU A 51 -1.37 -25.06 1.03
CA GLU A 51 -1.28 -25.90 -0.17
C GLU A 51 -1.69 -25.16 -1.46
N LEU A 52 -2.56 -24.13 -1.36
CA LEU A 52 -3.10 -23.41 -2.49
C LEU A 52 -2.35 -22.12 -2.84
N CYS A 53 -1.62 -21.54 -1.90
CA CYS A 53 -0.78 -20.37 -2.12
C CYS A 53 0.67 -20.68 -1.81
N SER A 54 1.52 -20.66 -2.82
CA SER A 54 2.95 -20.74 -2.59
C SER A 54 3.44 -19.54 -1.75
N LYS A 55 4.56 -19.71 -1.03
CA LYS A 55 5.18 -18.59 -0.30
C LYS A 55 5.46 -17.38 -1.21
N GLU A 56 5.74 -17.64 -2.49
CA GLU A 56 5.98 -16.62 -3.51
C GLU A 56 4.72 -15.79 -3.80
N GLU A 57 3.57 -16.44 -3.87
CA GLU A 57 2.28 -15.75 -4.11
C GLU A 57 1.88 -14.87 -2.94
N LEU A 58 2.09 -15.34 -1.71
CA LEU A 58 1.86 -14.53 -0.50
C LEU A 58 2.82 -13.33 -0.42
N ASN A 59 4.09 -13.53 -0.74
CA ASN A 59 5.07 -12.46 -0.77
C ASN A 59 4.76 -11.45 -1.88
N PHE A 60 4.30 -11.94 -3.04
CA PHE A 60 3.81 -11.08 -4.10
C PHE A 60 2.64 -10.22 -3.64
N LEU A 61 1.61 -10.83 -3.04
CA LEU A 61 0.44 -10.10 -2.55
C LEU A 61 0.82 -9.05 -1.49
N ARG A 62 1.69 -9.40 -0.54
CA ARG A 62 2.20 -8.45 0.46
C ARG A 62 2.89 -7.27 -0.20
N ARG A 63 3.73 -7.51 -1.20
CA ARG A 63 4.42 -6.46 -1.96
C ARG A 63 3.41 -5.55 -2.67
N GLU A 64 2.42 -6.10 -3.35
CA GLU A 64 1.40 -5.32 -4.05
C GLU A 64 0.54 -4.49 -3.09
N LEU A 65 0.21 -5.01 -1.93
CA LEU A 65 -0.48 -4.26 -0.88
C LEU A 65 0.34 -3.06 -0.40
N THR A 66 1.67 -3.18 -0.32
CA THR A 66 2.54 -2.07 0.09
C THR A 66 2.68 -0.99 -0.98
N LEU A 67 2.30 -1.26 -2.23
CA LEU A 67 2.30 -0.28 -3.33
C LEU A 67 0.97 0.47 -3.48
N LEU A 68 -0.06 0.10 -2.71
CA LEU A 68 -1.34 0.80 -2.71
C LEU A 68 -1.21 2.16 -2.01
N SER A 69 -1.94 3.18 -2.49
CA SER A 69 -2.09 4.42 -1.73
C SER A 69 -2.78 4.17 -0.39
N LYS A 70 -2.63 5.11 0.53
CA LYS A 70 -3.14 5.02 1.90
C LYS A 70 -4.63 4.66 1.93
N GLU A 71 -5.45 5.38 1.16
CA GLU A 71 -6.90 5.20 1.14
C GLU A 71 -7.30 3.79 0.66
N TYR A 72 -6.67 3.31 -0.41
CA TYR A 72 -6.91 1.96 -0.93
C TYR A 72 -6.46 0.89 0.06
N ARG A 73 -5.30 1.07 0.67
CA ARG A 73 -4.73 0.14 1.64
C ARG A 73 -5.57 0.07 2.91
N GLU A 74 -5.93 1.21 3.52
CA GLU A 74 -6.76 1.26 4.73
C GLU A 74 -8.15 0.66 4.49
N CYS A 75 -8.77 0.98 3.35
CA CYS A 75 -10.05 0.41 2.96
C CYS A 75 -9.96 -1.12 2.78
N THR A 76 -8.87 -1.60 2.15
CA THR A 76 -8.63 -3.03 1.94
C THR A 76 -8.41 -3.76 3.27
N VAL A 77 -7.60 -3.20 4.15
CA VAL A 77 -7.35 -3.77 5.49
C VAL A 77 -8.66 -3.82 6.29
N ALA A 78 -9.38 -2.72 6.38
CA ALA A 78 -10.64 -2.67 7.13
C ALA A 78 -11.67 -3.69 6.65
N TYR A 79 -11.80 -3.86 5.33
CA TYR A 79 -12.79 -4.75 4.76
C TYR A 79 -12.37 -6.23 4.80
N TYR A 80 -11.12 -6.56 4.36
CA TYR A 80 -10.68 -7.95 4.20
C TYR A 80 -10.02 -8.52 5.44
N PHE A 81 -9.26 -7.73 6.19
CA PHE A 81 -8.51 -8.21 7.36
C PHE A 81 -9.29 -7.97 8.66
N ASP A 82 -9.87 -6.79 8.86
CA ASP A 82 -10.69 -6.52 10.04
C ASP A 82 -12.12 -7.08 9.93
N GLY A 83 -12.52 -7.58 8.75
CA GLY A 83 -13.82 -8.20 8.50
C GLY A 83 -15.01 -7.23 8.57
N LEU A 84 -14.77 -5.92 8.45
CA LEU A 84 -15.82 -4.91 8.50
C LEU A 84 -16.73 -4.98 7.26
N SER A 85 -18.02 -4.63 7.43
CA SER A 85 -18.90 -4.40 6.29
C SER A 85 -18.51 -3.14 5.53
N CYS A 86 -19.00 -2.95 4.30
CA CYS A 86 -18.78 -1.68 3.59
C CYS A 86 -19.32 -0.47 4.35
N ALA A 87 -20.43 -0.62 5.09
CA ALA A 87 -21.00 0.44 5.90
C ALA A 87 -20.11 0.78 7.12
N ASP A 88 -19.60 -0.24 7.82
CA ASP A 88 -18.72 -0.06 8.97
C ASP A 88 -17.35 0.48 8.54
N THR A 89 -16.84 0.02 7.40
CA THR A 89 -15.62 0.57 6.78
C THR A 89 -15.78 2.05 6.45
N ALA A 90 -16.90 2.43 5.84
CA ALA A 90 -17.23 3.82 5.52
C ALA A 90 -17.24 4.68 6.78
N LYS A 91 -17.90 4.20 7.84
CA LYS A 91 -17.96 4.87 9.13
C LYS A 91 -16.57 5.00 9.80
N LYS A 92 -15.78 3.92 9.77
CA LYS A 92 -14.42 3.90 10.33
C LYS A 92 -13.48 4.90 9.65
N LEU A 93 -13.58 4.99 8.30
CA LEU A 93 -12.69 5.83 7.50
C LEU A 93 -13.23 7.25 7.23
N GLY A 94 -14.47 7.55 7.66
CA GLY A 94 -15.09 8.85 7.44
C GLY A 94 -15.40 9.16 5.98
N ILE A 95 -15.69 8.13 5.17
CA ILE A 95 -15.99 8.24 3.73
C ILE A 95 -17.36 7.63 3.41
N SER A 96 -17.89 7.88 2.19
CA SER A 96 -19.15 7.27 1.78
C SER A 96 -19.01 5.77 1.48
N MET A 97 -20.12 5.03 1.58
CA MET A 97 -20.15 3.61 1.25
C MET A 97 -19.82 3.36 -0.24
N GLU A 98 -20.21 4.28 -1.10
CA GLU A 98 -19.88 4.26 -2.54
C GLU A 98 -18.38 4.39 -2.75
N MET A 99 -17.70 5.27 -2.00
CA MET A 99 -16.25 5.40 -2.03
C MET A 99 -15.55 4.11 -1.55
N VAL A 100 -16.06 3.47 -0.50
CA VAL A 100 -15.53 2.16 -0.06
C VAL A 100 -15.62 1.13 -1.19
N LYS A 101 -16.80 1.01 -1.83
CA LYS A 101 -16.99 0.09 -2.96
C LYS A 101 -16.06 0.41 -4.12
N TYR A 102 -15.88 1.69 -4.44
CA TYR A 102 -14.97 2.16 -5.47
C TYR A 102 -13.52 1.79 -5.15
N TYR A 103 -13.04 2.07 -3.93
CA TYR A 103 -11.68 1.74 -3.52
C TYR A 103 -11.42 0.23 -3.54
N LEU A 104 -12.34 -0.58 -3.05
CA LEU A 104 -12.23 -2.04 -3.12
C LEU A 104 -12.22 -2.56 -4.57
N PHE A 105 -13.03 -1.97 -5.45
CA PHE A 105 -13.03 -2.31 -6.88
C PHE A 105 -11.68 -1.98 -7.52
N LYS A 106 -11.19 -0.75 -7.30
CA LYS A 106 -9.89 -0.29 -7.83
C LYS A 106 -8.73 -1.12 -7.28
N THR A 107 -8.72 -1.40 -5.98
CA THR A 107 -7.69 -2.27 -5.37
C THR A 107 -7.65 -3.64 -6.02
N ARG A 108 -8.80 -4.30 -6.21
CA ARG A 108 -8.86 -5.60 -6.89
C ARG A 108 -8.29 -5.53 -8.30
N LYS A 109 -8.60 -4.46 -9.04
CA LYS A 109 -8.08 -4.24 -10.39
C LYS A 109 -6.55 -4.07 -10.37
N ILE A 110 -6.03 -3.22 -9.49
CA ILE A 110 -4.58 -2.99 -9.31
C ILE A 110 -3.86 -4.28 -8.94
N LEU A 111 -4.38 -5.03 -7.97
CA LEU A 111 -3.79 -6.29 -7.55
C LEU A 111 -3.83 -7.34 -8.67
N LYS A 112 -4.93 -7.40 -9.42
CA LYS A 112 -5.05 -8.31 -10.58
C LYS A 112 -4.08 -7.97 -11.69
N GLU A 113 -3.90 -6.70 -12.01
CA GLU A 113 -2.96 -6.22 -13.02
C GLU A 113 -1.50 -6.45 -12.58
N GLY A 114 -1.23 -6.39 -11.26
CA GLY A 114 0.08 -6.66 -10.69
C GLY A 114 0.48 -8.13 -10.74
N ILE A 115 -0.49 -9.07 -10.81
CA ILE A 115 -0.21 -10.50 -10.83
C ILE A 115 0.51 -10.87 -12.13
N GLY A 116 1.71 -11.45 -11.99
CA GLY A 116 2.53 -11.88 -13.14
C GLY A 116 3.35 -10.76 -13.78
N MET A 117 3.30 -9.53 -13.28
CA MET A 117 4.23 -8.49 -13.69
C MET A 117 5.56 -8.64 -12.94
N GLU A 118 6.63 -8.90 -13.67
CA GLU A 118 7.97 -8.67 -13.19
C GLU A 118 8.16 -7.17 -12.99
N ARG A 119 8.42 -6.74 -11.76
CA ARG A 119 8.62 -5.33 -11.46
C ARG A 119 10.11 -5.05 -11.34
N GLU A 120 10.59 -4.23 -12.22
CA GLU A 120 11.91 -3.63 -12.11
C GLU A 120 11.83 -2.42 -11.16
N TYR A 121 12.75 -2.36 -10.21
CA TYR A 121 12.95 -1.19 -9.38
C TYR A 121 13.87 -0.21 -10.11
N GLY A 122 13.65 1.08 -9.88
CA GLY A 122 14.49 2.12 -10.44
C GLY A 122 15.92 2.10 -9.89
N GLU A 123 16.82 2.81 -10.57
CA GLU A 123 18.24 2.84 -10.23
C GLU A 123 18.49 3.32 -8.79
N LYS A 124 17.70 4.25 -8.29
CA LYS A 124 17.83 4.79 -6.94
C LYS A 124 17.53 3.79 -5.83
N SER A 125 16.86 2.67 -6.13
CA SER A 125 16.66 1.58 -5.18
C SER A 125 17.98 0.85 -4.86
N TYR A 126 18.87 0.76 -5.83
CA TYR A 126 20.18 0.10 -5.70
C TYR A 126 21.31 1.08 -5.40
N ARG A 127 21.20 2.30 -5.93
CA ARG A 127 22.21 3.37 -5.79
C ARG A 127 21.56 4.68 -5.38
N PRO A 128 21.13 4.80 -4.10
CA PRO A 128 20.55 6.04 -3.62
C PRO A 128 21.58 7.16 -3.67
N ALA A 129 21.21 8.29 -4.26
CA ALA A 129 22.06 9.45 -4.35
C ALA A 129 22.38 10.01 -2.96
N LYS A 130 23.57 10.56 -2.79
CA LYS A 130 23.92 11.37 -1.64
C LYS A 130 23.48 12.81 -1.91
N PHE A 131 22.67 13.35 -1.02
CA PHE A 131 22.17 14.71 -1.11
C PHE A 131 22.80 15.55 0.00
N GLU A 132 23.40 16.68 -0.35
CA GLU A 132 23.97 17.62 0.60
C GLU A 132 23.26 18.97 0.44
N LEU A 133 22.70 19.49 1.52
CA LEU A 133 22.08 20.81 1.52
C LEU A 133 23.18 21.85 1.77
N VAL A 134 23.45 22.67 0.77
CA VAL A 134 24.29 23.86 0.91
C VAL A 134 23.36 25.05 1.19
N THR A 135 23.38 25.57 2.40
CA THR A 135 22.60 26.75 2.76
C THR A 135 23.44 28.01 2.64
N ILE A 136 22.97 28.93 1.83
CA ILE A 136 23.61 30.24 1.61
C ILE A 136 23.04 31.30 2.58
N PHE A 137 22.06 30.99 3.41
CA PHE A 137 21.39 31.94 4.28
C PHE A 137 21.87 31.87 5.73
N SER A 138 22.11 33.04 6.30
CA SER A 138 22.33 33.22 7.74
C SER A 138 20.97 33.18 8.49
N GLY A 139 20.47 32.01 8.76
CA GLY A 139 19.22 31.80 9.50
C GLY A 139 19.31 30.52 10.34
N SER A 140 18.61 30.53 11.48
CA SER A 140 18.52 29.34 12.34
C SER A 140 17.45 28.41 11.79
N TYR A 141 17.83 27.35 11.10
CA TYR A 141 16.90 26.28 10.73
C TYR A 141 16.53 25.48 11.98
N ASN A 142 15.27 25.03 12.05
CA ASN A 142 14.90 24.12 13.12
C ASN A 142 15.63 22.77 12.95
N ALA A 143 15.76 22.04 14.06
CA ALA A 143 16.48 20.76 14.07
C ALA A 143 15.83 19.72 13.14
N GLU A 144 14.52 19.74 12.97
CA GLU A 144 13.77 18.83 12.10
C GLU A 144 14.16 19.02 10.63
N TYR A 145 14.22 20.27 10.16
CA TYR A 145 14.66 20.62 8.80
C TYR A 145 16.07 20.13 8.51
N ARG A 146 17.00 20.37 9.45
CA ARG A 146 18.40 19.92 9.31
C ARG A 146 18.52 18.41 9.30
N ASN A 147 17.82 17.73 10.22
CA ASN A 147 17.84 16.27 10.32
C ASN A 147 17.23 15.58 9.09
N MET A 148 16.32 16.21 8.39
CA MET A 148 15.74 15.69 7.16
C MET A 148 16.83 15.49 6.09
N PHE A 149 17.73 16.44 5.90
CA PHE A 149 18.80 16.34 4.89
C PHE A 149 19.98 15.44 5.29
N ASN A 150 20.07 15.06 6.57
CA ASN A 150 21.05 14.06 7.01
C ASN A 150 20.64 12.62 6.60
N ARG A 151 19.41 12.42 6.17
CA ARG A 151 18.87 11.11 5.75
C ARG A 151 18.85 11.03 4.23
N LYS A 152 19.14 9.83 3.69
CA LYS A 152 19.16 9.63 2.23
C LYS A 152 17.77 9.66 1.59
N LEU A 153 16.74 9.19 2.30
CA LEU A 153 15.40 9.02 1.74
C LEU A 153 14.74 10.34 1.32
N PRO A 154 14.69 11.41 2.13
CA PRO A 154 14.12 12.68 1.71
C PRO A 154 14.79 13.27 0.46
N GLY A 155 16.13 13.25 0.40
CA GLY A 155 16.86 13.72 -0.77
C GLY A 155 16.50 12.95 -2.05
N ASN A 156 16.41 11.63 -1.97
CA ASN A 156 16.05 10.80 -3.12
C ASN A 156 14.57 10.96 -3.53
N ILE A 157 13.67 11.21 -2.57
CA ILE A 157 12.29 11.58 -2.88
C ILE A 157 12.25 12.90 -3.67
N MET A 158 13.06 13.88 -3.33
CA MET A 158 13.14 15.16 -4.07
C MET A 158 13.81 15.01 -5.44
N LEU A 159 14.87 14.23 -5.55
CA LEU A 159 15.57 14.05 -6.83
C LEU A 159 14.70 13.33 -7.88
N SER A 160 13.82 12.43 -7.47
CA SER A 160 13.06 11.60 -8.41
C SER A 160 12.03 12.39 -9.20
N PRO A 161 11.18 13.26 -8.62
CA PRO A 161 10.16 14.01 -9.34
C PRO A 161 10.66 15.41 -9.78
N TYR A 162 11.97 15.63 -9.87
CA TYR A 162 12.54 16.93 -10.21
C TYR A 162 12.14 17.42 -11.60
N TYR A 163 12.31 16.58 -12.62
CA TYR A 163 11.96 16.92 -14.00
C TYR A 163 10.53 16.49 -14.38
N THR A 164 10.05 15.42 -13.80
CA THR A 164 8.75 14.85 -14.16
C THR A 164 7.97 14.50 -12.92
N PRO A 165 6.75 15.05 -12.75
CA PRO A 165 5.91 14.76 -11.60
C PRO A 165 5.65 13.25 -11.44
N MET A 166 5.77 12.74 -10.22
CA MET A 166 5.61 11.32 -9.92
C MET A 166 4.54 11.09 -8.84
N THR A 167 3.84 9.98 -8.97
CA THR A 167 2.94 9.49 -7.91
C THR A 167 3.73 8.77 -6.81
N ILE A 168 3.15 8.63 -5.61
CA ILE A 168 3.76 7.85 -4.52
C ILE A 168 4.12 6.42 -4.99
N ARG A 169 3.26 5.80 -5.79
CA ARG A 169 3.53 4.48 -6.35
C ARG A 169 4.75 4.46 -7.26
N GLN A 170 4.91 5.46 -8.12
CA GLN A 170 6.09 5.59 -8.98
C GLN A 170 7.35 5.83 -8.16
N LEU A 171 7.27 6.69 -7.13
CA LEU A 171 8.36 6.91 -6.18
C LEU A 171 8.73 5.62 -5.43
N SER A 172 7.72 4.84 -5.01
CA SER A 172 7.95 3.56 -4.34
C SER A 172 8.71 2.57 -5.22
N LEU A 173 8.39 2.50 -6.51
CA LEU A 173 9.11 1.64 -7.47
C LEU A 173 10.52 2.18 -7.76
N GLU A 174 10.68 3.49 -7.96
CA GLU A 174 11.97 4.12 -8.23
C GLU A 174 12.95 3.94 -7.06
N LEU A 175 12.46 4.09 -5.84
CA LEU A 175 13.30 4.05 -4.64
C LEU A 175 13.37 2.68 -3.98
N GLY A 176 12.54 1.73 -4.39
CA GLY A 176 12.43 0.42 -3.73
C GLY A 176 11.91 0.49 -2.30
N VAL A 177 11.15 1.55 -1.95
CA VAL A 177 10.65 1.81 -0.60
C VAL A 177 9.12 1.71 -0.61
N ALA A 178 8.54 0.99 0.34
CA ALA A 178 7.10 0.83 0.45
C ALA A 178 6.39 2.17 0.71
N THR A 179 5.21 2.36 0.11
CA THR A 179 4.47 3.64 0.17
C THR A 179 4.20 4.17 1.57
N PRO A 180 3.92 3.34 2.62
CA PRO A 180 3.73 3.87 3.97
C PRO A 180 4.89 4.70 4.50
N TYR A 181 6.12 4.30 4.18
CA TYR A 181 7.31 5.04 4.62
C TYR A 181 7.54 6.32 3.79
N LEU A 182 7.04 6.35 2.55
CA LEU A 182 7.11 7.55 1.71
C LEU A 182 6.07 8.59 2.11
N GLU A 183 4.90 8.17 2.59
CA GLU A 183 3.79 9.06 2.93
C GLU A 183 4.19 10.06 4.03
N ASP A 184 4.84 9.59 5.08
CA ASP A 184 5.30 10.44 6.17
C ASP A 184 6.39 11.43 5.70
N GLU A 185 7.33 10.95 4.91
CA GLU A 185 8.42 11.80 4.37
C GLU A 185 7.89 12.83 3.37
N ILE A 186 6.96 12.45 2.50
CA ILE A 186 6.31 13.36 1.54
C ILE A 186 5.56 14.45 2.30
N GLY A 187 4.77 14.08 3.33
CA GLY A 187 4.07 15.06 4.16
C GLY A 187 5.03 16.06 4.84
N LEU A 188 6.19 15.59 5.27
CA LEU A 188 7.22 16.47 5.84
C LEU A 188 7.82 17.41 4.77
N LEU A 189 8.12 16.90 3.59
CA LEU A 189 8.66 17.69 2.48
C LEU A 189 7.64 18.74 1.97
N GLU A 190 6.35 18.41 1.92
CA GLU A 190 5.28 19.35 1.60
C GLU A 190 5.17 20.45 2.68
N LYS A 191 5.19 20.09 3.96
CA LYS A 191 5.16 21.03 5.09
C LYS A 191 6.25 22.09 4.99
N TYR A 192 7.42 21.72 4.49
CA TYR A 192 8.55 22.64 4.29
C TYR A 192 8.60 23.28 2.90
N GLY A 193 7.61 23.03 2.05
CA GLY A 193 7.52 23.60 0.71
C GLY A 193 8.58 23.08 -0.27
N LEU A 194 9.23 21.96 0.04
CA LEU A 194 10.27 21.34 -0.77
C LEU A 194 9.70 20.43 -1.85
N LEU A 195 8.50 19.95 -1.64
CA LEU A 195 7.72 19.15 -2.57
C LEU A 195 6.35 19.79 -2.74
N GLN A 196 5.85 19.84 -3.97
CA GLN A 196 4.54 20.39 -4.30
C GLN A 196 3.62 19.29 -4.78
N ASN A 197 2.40 19.24 -4.24
CA ASN A 197 1.32 18.40 -4.72
C ASN A 197 0.60 19.12 -5.88
N LEU A 198 0.64 18.54 -7.08
CA LEU A 198 0.01 19.08 -8.28
C LEU A 198 -1.44 18.60 -8.47
N GLY A 199 -1.99 17.87 -7.50
CA GLY A 199 -3.27 17.20 -7.63
C GLY A 199 -3.15 15.82 -8.31
N GLY A 200 -4.23 15.02 -8.22
CA GLY A 200 -4.23 13.66 -8.77
C GLY A 200 -3.19 12.72 -8.16
N GLY A 201 -2.68 13.03 -6.96
CA GLY A 201 -1.65 12.24 -6.27
C GLY A 201 -0.26 12.34 -6.88
N LYS A 202 0.01 13.37 -7.68
CA LYS A 202 1.32 13.66 -8.29
C LYS A 202 2.07 14.73 -7.51
N TYR A 203 3.34 14.50 -7.32
CA TYR A 203 4.27 15.37 -6.61
C TYR A 203 5.39 15.83 -7.54
N GLN A 204 5.84 17.04 -7.34
CA GLN A 204 6.99 17.62 -8.03
C GLN A 204 7.88 18.37 -7.03
N THR A 205 9.16 18.36 -7.29
CA THR A 205 10.15 19.09 -6.49
C THR A 205 10.02 20.59 -6.70
N ASN A 206 9.97 21.33 -5.60
CA ASN A 206 9.76 22.77 -5.57
C ASN A 206 11.00 23.52 -5.10
N LEU A 207 12.17 23.11 -5.56
CA LEU A 207 13.44 23.78 -5.31
C LEU A 207 14.40 23.55 -6.48
N VAL A 208 15.42 24.38 -6.58
CA VAL A 208 16.48 24.22 -7.58
C VAL A 208 17.59 23.34 -7.00
N ILE A 209 17.94 22.30 -7.74
CA ILE A 209 19.03 21.37 -7.41
C ILE A 209 20.17 21.64 -8.41
N PHE A 210 21.38 21.87 -7.90
CA PHE A 210 22.59 22.14 -8.69
C PHE A 210 23.51 20.93 -8.73
#